data_05f98e4d5b83922b1a3f2c8526fe7c02
#
_entry.id   05f98e4d5b83922b1a3f2c8526fe7c02
#
_cell.length_a   1.000
_cell.length_b   1.000
_cell.length_c   1.000
_cell.angle_alpha   90.00
_cell.angle_beta   90.00
_cell.angle_gamma   90.00
#
_symmetry.space_group_name_H-M   'P 1'
#
loop_
_entity.id
_entity.type
_entity.pdbx_description
1 polymer ?
#
loop_
_entity_poly.entity_id
_entity_poly.type
_entity_poly.pdbx_seq_one_letter_code
_entity_poly.pdbx_strand_id
1 'polypeptide(L)'
;MAIGLGDWVPVGKNPHQYDAPLALTDSIMVMDMARKAAEMLTAAGYTHEAAYADGIYEDMRATVRRELVDLDTMTVKGECQSSQCISLYYGVFEKEEEEKAFDKLVELIHAKNDTFDCGFIGMHTIFHVLSRFGRSDLAYKMIMNKDFPGYGHFLEIDETALPEMFMADPYEAGSHNHHFLGDYMRWFVFNIAGMEIVDSNTVKVAPKDIEGIDFAEAWYELPCGRVEVSWTRDAEGKKDIKVVCR
;
A
#
# COMPACT_ATOMS: atom_id res chain seq x y z
N MET A 1 22.69 -15.01 6.83
CA MET A 1 21.42 -15.73 6.63
C MET A 1 20.35 -14.69 6.90
N ALA A 2 19.58 -14.29 5.89
CA ALA A 2 18.44 -13.40 6.10
C ALA A 2 17.38 -14.16 6.90
N ILE A 3 16.93 -13.62 8.00
CA ILE A 3 15.90 -14.19 8.87
C ILE A 3 14.79 -13.14 8.93
N GLY A 4 13.74 -13.32 8.15
CA GLY A 4 12.59 -12.43 8.10
C GLY A 4 11.38 -13.16 7.58
N LEU A 5 10.20 -12.55 7.76
CA LEU A 5 8.94 -13.07 7.21
C LEU A 5 8.76 -12.69 5.74
N GLY A 6 9.57 -11.75 5.24
CA GLY A 6 9.51 -11.29 3.86
C GLY A 6 8.16 -10.64 3.50
N ASP A 7 7.88 -10.64 2.21
CA ASP A 7 6.54 -10.34 1.70
C ASP A 7 5.69 -11.61 1.83
N TRP A 8 5.14 -11.83 3.03
CA TRP A 8 4.51 -13.08 3.44
C TRP A 8 3.38 -13.47 2.50
N VAL A 9 3.41 -14.73 2.07
CA VAL A 9 2.41 -15.41 1.22
C VAL A 9 2.00 -14.60 -0.04
N PRO A 10 2.95 -14.31 -0.97
CA PRO A 10 2.58 -13.75 -2.25
C PRO A 10 1.61 -14.68 -2.99
N VAL A 11 0.86 -14.13 -3.93
CA VAL A 11 -0.17 -14.86 -4.66
C VAL A 11 0.32 -16.21 -5.19
N GLY A 12 -0.38 -17.29 -4.84
CA GLY A 12 -0.07 -18.65 -5.27
C GLY A 12 1.22 -19.24 -4.68
N LYS A 13 1.76 -18.64 -3.62
CA LYS A 13 2.96 -19.14 -2.93
C LYS A 13 2.62 -19.68 -1.55
N ASN A 14 3.36 -20.71 -1.15
CA ASN A 14 3.30 -21.20 0.23
C ASN A 14 4.13 -20.31 1.17
N PRO A 15 3.91 -20.38 2.49
CA PRO A 15 4.76 -19.73 3.47
C PRO A 15 6.26 -19.99 3.22
N HIS A 16 7.09 -18.95 3.40
CA HIS A 16 8.54 -18.97 3.14
C HIS A 16 8.96 -19.05 1.65
N GLN A 17 8.03 -18.86 0.72
CA GLN A 17 8.32 -18.65 -0.70
C GLN A 17 8.05 -17.18 -1.03
N TYR A 18 9.06 -16.45 -1.52
CA TYR A 18 9.00 -15.01 -1.76
C TYR A 18 9.44 -14.69 -3.19
N ASP A 19 8.71 -13.80 -3.86
CA ASP A 19 9.17 -13.19 -5.11
C ASP A 19 10.04 -11.95 -4.81
N ALA A 20 9.63 -11.11 -3.85
CA ALA A 20 10.48 -10.05 -3.34
C ALA A 20 11.60 -10.61 -2.44
N PRO A 21 12.90 -10.27 -2.70
CA PRO A 21 14.00 -10.78 -1.90
C PRO A 21 13.89 -10.40 -0.41
N LEU A 22 14.16 -11.33 0.51
CA LEU A 22 14.19 -11.06 1.95
C LEU A 22 15.12 -9.89 2.29
N ALA A 23 16.29 -9.80 1.61
CA ALA A 23 17.21 -8.69 1.83
C ALA A 23 16.57 -7.33 1.53
N LEU A 24 15.63 -7.24 0.58
CA LEU A 24 14.91 -6.02 0.28
C LEU A 24 13.89 -5.71 1.37
N THR A 25 13.01 -6.65 1.67
CA THR A 25 11.90 -6.43 2.62
C THR A 25 12.43 -6.15 4.03
N ASP A 26 13.42 -6.90 4.50
CA ASP A 26 14.02 -6.70 5.82
C ASP A 26 14.74 -5.35 5.91
N SER A 27 15.50 -4.97 4.86
CA SER A 27 16.19 -3.67 4.84
C SER A 27 15.20 -2.50 4.82
N ILE A 28 14.13 -2.58 4.06
CA ILE A 28 13.09 -1.54 4.01
C ILE A 28 12.37 -1.42 5.37
N MET A 29 12.11 -2.53 6.06
CA MET A 29 11.52 -2.46 7.41
C MET A 29 12.48 -1.78 8.40
N VAL A 30 13.79 -2.04 8.31
CA VAL A 30 14.78 -1.33 9.12
C VAL A 30 14.82 0.16 8.78
N MET A 31 14.76 0.52 7.50
CA MET A 31 14.66 1.92 7.05
C MET A 31 13.44 2.63 7.68
N ASP A 32 12.25 2.03 7.58
CA ASP A 32 11.02 2.64 8.11
C ASP A 32 11.05 2.77 9.64
N MET A 33 11.56 1.75 10.32
CA MET A 33 11.76 1.80 11.79
C MET A 33 12.73 2.90 12.20
N ALA A 34 13.85 3.04 11.49
CA ALA A 34 14.84 4.06 11.76
C ALA A 34 14.29 5.48 11.55
N ARG A 35 13.58 5.70 10.42
CA ARG A 35 12.92 6.98 10.14
C ARG A 35 11.88 7.35 11.21
N LYS A 36 11.01 6.42 11.57
CA LYS A 36 10.01 6.64 12.64
C LYS A 36 10.66 6.89 13.99
N ALA A 37 11.73 6.18 14.31
CA ALA A 37 12.50 6.41 15.54
C ALA A 37 13.09 7.81 15.56
N ALA A 38 13.67 8.28 14.46
CA ALA A 38 14.22 9.64 14.34
C ALA A 38 13.14 10.71 14.55
N GLU A 39 11.98 10.56 13.93
CA GLU A 39 10.83 11.47 14.10
C GLU A 39 10.37 11.51 15.57
N MET A 40 10.19 10.35 16.22
CA MET A 40 9.76 10.24 17.61
C MET A 40 10.80 10.83 18.59
N LEU A 41 12.08 10.52 18.37
CA LEU A 41 13.19 11.02 19.20
C LEU A 41 13.35 12.53 19.05
N THR A 42 13.17 13.08 17.84
CA THR A 42 13.17 14.52 17.59
C THR A 42 12.02 15.20 18.37
N ALA A 43 10.82 14.65 18.29
CA ALA A 43 9.67 15.17 19.02
C ALA A 43 9.85 15.11 20.55
N ALA A 44 10.58 14.13 21.05
CA ALA A 44 10.91 13.95 22.46
C ALA A 44 12.14 14.77 22.91
N GLY A 45 12.84 15.46 22.01
CA GLY A 45 14.01 16.29 22.31
C GLY A 45 15.34 15.54 22.37
N TYR A 46 15.40 14.26 21.97
CA TYR A 46 16.61 13.45 21.94
C TYR A 46 17.34 13.59 20.59
N THR A 47 17.94 14.77 20.37
CA THR A 47 18.52 15.15 19.06
C THR A 47 19.70 14.31 18.61
N HIS A 48 20.53 13.83 19.54
CA HIS A 48 21.69 12.99 19.22
C HIS A 48 21.25 11.59 18.78
N GLU A 49 20.32 11.00 19.50
CA GLU A 49 19.74 9.68 19.17
C GLU A 49 18.91 9.74 17.89
N ALA A 50 18.20 10.85 17.64
CA ALA A 50 17.50 11.10 16.39
C ALA A 50 18.47 11.12 15.19
N ALA A 51 19.58 11.87 15.29
CA ALA A 51 20.60 11.90 14.24
C ALA A 51 21.25 10.53 13.99
N TYR A 52 21.42 9.71 15.03
CA TYR A 52 21.90 8.34 14.88
C TYR A 52 20.89 7.47 14.11
N ALA A 53 19.61 7.58 14.42
CA ALA A 53 18.57 6.86 13.71
C ALA A 53 18.46 7.31 12.24
N ASP A 54 18.54 8.61 11.96
CA ASP A 54 18.61 9.14 10.58
C ASP A 54 19.81 8.58 9.82
N GLY A 55 20.97 8.47 10.47
CA GLY A 55 22.15 7.85 9.87
C GLY A 55 21.91 6.39 9.46
N ILE A 56 21.21 5.61 10.28
CA ILE A 56 20.82 4.22 9.95
C ILE A 56 19.90 4.20 8.72
N TYR A 57 18.92 5.11 8.66
CA TYR A 57 18.02 5.21 7.52
C TYR A 57 18.79 5.47 6.22
N GLU A 58 19.65 6.49 6.20
CA GLU A 58 20.40 6.88 5.01
C GLU A 58 21.39 5.80 4.55
N ASP A 59 22.12 5.17 5.46
CA ASP A 59 23.05 4.08 5.15
C ASP A 59 22.33 2.87 4.57
N MET A 60 21.19 2.52 5.15
CA MET A 60 20.37 1.39 4.68
C MET A 60 19.77 1.69 3.31
N ARG A 61 19.21 2.89 3.12
CA ARG A 61 18.67 3.36 1.85
C ARG A 61 19.74 3.33 0.75
N ALA A 62 20.90 3.88 1.00
CA ALA A 62 22.02 3.86 0.06
C ALA A 62 22.43 2.44 -0.32
N THR A 63 22.41 1.52 0.66
CA THR A 63 22.74 0.11 0.43
C THR A 63 21.68 -0.59 -0.41
N VAL A 64 20.39 -0.40 -0.11
CA VAL A 64 19.27 -0.94 -0.91
C VAL A 64 19.38 -0.46 -2.35
N ARG A 65 19.60 0.84 -2.56
CA ARG A 65 19.74 1.42 -3.91
C ARG A 65 20.89 0.79 -4.68
N ARG A 66 22.07 0.67 -4.05
CA ARG A 66 23.26 0.13 -4.69
C ARG A 66 23.16 -1.36 -5.01
N GLU A 67 22.61 -2.15 -4.10
CA GLU A 67 22.66 -3.62 -4.19
C GLU A 67 21.41 -4.24 -4.81
N LEU A 68 20.25 -3.56 -4.72
CA LEU A 68 18.95 -4.15 -5.02
C LEU A 68 18.14 -3.38 -6.08
N VAL A 69 18.64 -2.25 -6.58
CA VAL A 69 17.99 -1.46 -7.63
C VAL A 69 18.89 -1.35 -8.85
N ASP A 70 18.36 -1.65 -10.00
CA ASP A 70 18.95 -1.24 -11.27
C ASP A 70 18.54 0.22 -11.53
N LEU A 71 19.48 1.15 -11.32
CA LEU A 71 19.24 2.60 -11.45
C LEU A 71 19.11 3.05 -12.91
N ASP A 72 19.53 2.24 -13.88
CA ASP A 72 19.35 2.58 -15.30
C ASP A 72 17.90 2.33 -15.75
N THR A 73 17.29 1.27 -15.24
CA THR A 73 15.91 0.87 -15.60
C THR A 73 14.89 1.20 -14.50
N MET A 74 15.34 1.59 -13.30
CA MET A 74 14.53 1.73 -12.07
C MET A 74 13.81 0.45 -11.67
N THR A 75 14.39 -0.70 -11.99
CA THR A 75 13.84 -2.02 -11.65
C THR A 75 14.44 -2.53 -10.33
N VAL A 76 13.59 -2.96 -9.43
CA VAL A 76 13.99 -3.53 -8.14
C VAL A 76 14.15 -5.05 -8.26
N LYS A 77 15.19 -5.62 -7.65
CA LYS A 77 15.40 -7.07 -7.60
C LYS A 77 14.15 -7.81 -7.12
N GLY A 78 13.90 -8.95 -7.75
CA GLY A 78 12.67 -9.72 -7.61
C GLY A 78 11.71 -9.49 -8.77
N GLU A 79 11.78 -8.31 -9.43
CA GLU A 79 11.03 -7.96 -10.64
C GLU A 79 9.53 -8.30 -10.52
N CYS A 80 8.97 -8.05 -9.34
CA CYS A 80 7.56 -8.26 -8.98
C CYS A 80 6.93 -6.98 -8.47
N GLN A 81 5.60 -6.95 -8.43
CA GLN A 81 4.86 -5.78 -7.96
C GLN A 81 5.25 -5.39 -6.54
N SER A 82 5.41 -6.37 -5.63
CA SER A 82 5.83 -6.13 -4.26
C SER A 82 7.16 -5.42 -4.15
N SER A 83 8.21 -5.91 -4.82
CA SER A 83 9.53 -5.26 -4.78
C SER A 83 9.45 -3.81 -5.22
N GLN A 84 8.72 -3.54 -6.29
CA GLN A 84 8.61 -2.22 -6.87
C GLN A 84 7.75 -1.27 -6.02
N CYS A 85 6.54 -1.71 -5.59
CA CYS A 85 5.64 -0.85 -4.83
C CYS A 85 6.15 -0.57 -3.41
N ILE A 86 6.76 -1.55 -2.72
CA ILE A 86 7.38 -1.35 -1.40
C ILE A 86 8.51 -0.32 -1.49
N SER A 87 9.36 -0.42 -2.51
CA SER A 87 10.48 0.52 -2.70
C SER A 87 10.00 1.94 -2.98
N LEU A 88 8.93 2.11 -3.77
CA LEU A 88 8.28 3.41 -3.99
C LEU A 88 7.62 3.95 -2.72
N TYR A 89 6.93 3.11 -1.97
CA TYR A 89 6.19 3.51 -0.77
C TYR A 89 7.11 4.02 0.34
N TYR A 90 8.22 3.32 0.55
CA TYR A 90 9.16 3.61 1.64
C TYR A 90 10.33 4.53 1.25
N GLY A 91 10.30 5.13 0.04
CA GLY A 91 11.20 6.20 -0.35
C GLY A 91 12.61 5.75 -0.74
N VAL A 92 12.74 4.59 -1.37
CA VAL A 92 14.03 4.11 -1.90
C VAL A 92 14.52 4.99 -3.05
N PHE A 93 13.62 5.46 -3.90
CA PHE A 93 13.94 6.28 -5.07
C PHE A 93 14.11 7.76 -4.72
N GLU A 94 14.94 8.47 -5.50
CA GLU A 94 14.97 9.92 -5.50
C GLU A 94 13.72 10.48 -6.18
N LYS A 95 13.41 11.75 -5.91
CA LYS A 95 12.19 12.39 -6.42
C LYS A 95 12.10 12.36 -7.95
N GLU A 96 13.23 12.54 -8.61
CA GLU A 96 13.36 12.57 -10.06
C GLU A 96 13.26 11.19 -10.70
N GLU A 97 13.44 10.13 -9.92
CA GLU A 97 13.40 8.74 -10.37
C GLU A 97 12.00 8.13 -10.18
N GLU A 98 11.18 8.70 -9.29
CA GLU A 98 9.91 8.11 -8.87
C GLU A 98 8.95 7.84 -10.03
N GLU A 99 8.85 8.73 -11.03
CA GLU A 99 7.96 8.52 -12.19
C GLU A 99 8.39 7.29 -12.99
N LYS A 100 9.69 7.18 -13.30
CA LYS A 100 10.20 6.02 -14.05
C LYS A 100 10.06 4.72 -13.27
N ALA A 101 10.29 4.76 -11.95
CA ALA A 101 10.08 3.60 -11.09
C ALA A 101 8.59 3.22 -10.98
N PHE A 102 7.70 4.21 -11.03
CA PHE A 102 6.26 3.99 -11.05
C PHE A 102 5.77 3.39 -12.38
N ASP A 103 6.29 3.87 -13.51
CA ASP A 103 6.00 3.29 -14.83
C ASP A 103 6.36 1.80 -14.84
N LYS A 104 7.49 1.44 -14.21
CA LYS A 104 7.89 0.04 -14.05
C LYS A 104 6.90 -0.78 -13.22
N LEU A 105 6.35 -0.22 -12.15
CA LEU A 105 5.29 -0.88 -11.39
C LEU A 105 4.05 -1.13 -12.26
N VAL A 106 3.63 -0.14 -13.06
CA VAL A 106 2.48 -0.26 -13.95
C VAL A 106 2.72 -1.33 -15.02
N GLU A 107 3.93 -1.41 -15.59
CA GLU A 107 4.30 -2.51 -16.51
C GLU A 107 4.15 -3.88 -15.85
N LEU A 108 4.64 -4.05 -14.61
CA LEU A 108 4.53 -5.31 -13.86
C LEU A 108 3.07 -5.69 -13.58
N ILE A 109 2.20 -4.71 -13.28
CA ILE A 109 0.78 -4.92 -13.08
C ILE A 109 0.12 -5.37 -14.40
N HIS A 110 0.37 -4.68 -15.51
CA HIS A 110 -0.19 -5.04 -16.81
C HIS A 110 0.29 -6.41 -17.29
N ALA A 111 1.54 -6.78 -17.01
CA ALA A 111 2.07 -8.11 -17.30
C ALA A 111 1.33 -9.26 -16.57
N LYS A 112 0.61 -8.93 -15.50
CA LYS A 112 -0.26 -9.84 -14.74
C LYS A 112 -1.76 -9.64 -15.03
N ASN A 113 -2.11 -9.03 -16.18
CA ASN A 113 -3.50 -8.73 -16.58
C ASN A 113 -4.27 -7.90 -15.55
N ASP A 114 -3.60 -6.92 -14.94
CA ASP A 114 -4.15 -6.05 -13.90
C ASP A 114 -4.64 -6.83 -12.67
N THR A 115 -3.90 -7.87 -12.29
CA THR A 115 -4.10 -8.61 -11.05
C THR A 115 -2.88 -8.52 -10.14
N PHE A 116 -2.99 -9.07 -8.94
CA PHE A 116 -1.94 -9.01 -7.92
C PHE A 116 -0.92 -10.15 -8.06
N ASP A 117 0.34 -9.88 -7.69
CA ASP A 117 1.34 -10.90 -7.34
C ASP A 117 1.92 -10.67 -5.93
N CYS A 118 1.30 -9.77 -5.18
CA CYS A 118 1.78 -9.30 -3.89
C CYS A 118 1.50 -10.29 -2.75
N GLY A 119 2.41 -10.30 -1.77
CA GLY A 119 2.16 -10.80 -0.43
C GLY A 119 1.74 -9.66 0.51
N PHE A 120 1.81 -9.92 1.82
CA PHE A 120 1.28 -9.03 2.86
C PHE A 120 1.83 -7.59 2.78
N ILE A 121 3.16 -7.40 2.62
CA ILE A 121 3.75 -6.05 2.60
C ILE A 121 3.41 -5.34 1.30
N GLY A 122 3.46 -6.06 0.17
CA GLY A 122 3.07 -5.53 -1.13
C GLY A 122 1.62 -5.06 -1.14
N MET A 123 0.70 -5.87 -0.61
CA MET A 123 -0.73 -5.52 -0.52
C MET A 123 -0.98 -4.29 0.37
N HIS A 124 -0.19 -4.10 1.42
CA HIS A 124 -0.26 -2.92 2.27
C HIS A 124 0.15 -1.62 1.54
N THR A 125 0.93 -1.70 0.48
CA THR A 125 1.54 -0.52 -0.16
C THR A 125 0.98 -0.20 -1.54
N ILE A 126 0.59 -1.21 -2.33
CA ILE A 126 0.30 -1.05 -3.75
C ILE A 126 -0.83 -0.07 -4.04
N PHE A 127 -1.94 -0.11 -3.30
CA PHE A 127 -3.09 0.78 -3.51
C PHE A 127 -2.72 2.24 -3.26
N HIS A 128 -1.93 2.50 -2.22
CA HIS A 128 -1.49 3.84 -1.84
C HIS A 128 -0.49 4.41 -2.84
N VAL A 129 0.42 3.57 -3.34
CA VAL A 129 1.37 3.96 -4.40
C VAL A 129 0.61 4.33 -5.68
N LEU A 130 -0.29 3.47 -6.15
CA LEU A 130 -1.10 3.76 -7.33
C LEU A 130 -1.84 5.09 -7.20
N SER A 131 -2.47 5.35 -6.04
CA SER A 131 -3.21 6.59 -5.81
C SER A 131 -2.33 7.82 -5.68
N ARG A 132 -1.12 7.70 -5.13
CA ARG A 132 -0.12 8.77 -5.05
C ARG A 132 0.28 9.27 -6.45
N PHE A 133 0.36 8.36 -7.42
CA PHE A 133 0.67 8.66 -8.81
C PHE A 133 -0.56 8.84 -9.70
N GLY A 134 -1.75 9.07 -9.12
CA GLY A 134 -2.96 9.39 -9.87
C GLY A 134 -3.66 8.21 -10.54
N ARG A 135 -3.28 6.96 -10.21
CA ARG A 135 -3.85 5.73 -10.77
C ARG A 135 -4.78 5.00 -9.80
N SER A 136 -5.63 5.77 -9.10
CA SER A 136 -6.70 5.19 -8.28
C SER A 136 -7.71 4.37 -9.09
N ASP A 137 -7.86 4.68 -10.39
CA ASP A 137 -8.61 3.90 -11.36
C ASP A 137 -8.09 2.46 -11.47
N LEU A 138 -6.77 2.31 -11.62
CA LEU A 138 -6.12 1.00 -11.71
C LEU A 138 -6.21 0.24 -10.38
N ALA A 139 -6.00 0.92 -9.24
CA ALA A 139 -6.16 0.32 -7.92
C ALA A 139 -7.59 -0.25 -7.74
N TYR A 140 -8.61 0.53 -8.09
CA TYR A 140 -10.01 0.10 -8.01
C TYR A 140 -10.30 -1.07 -8.96
N LYS A 141 -9.80 -1.01 -10.19
CA LYS A 141 -9.94 -2.09 -11.17
C LYS A 141 -9.36 -3.41 -10.65
N MET A 142 -8.16 -3.37 -10.06
CA MET A 142 -7.51 -4.55 -9.47
C MET A 142 -8.33 -5.12 -8.30
N ILE A 143 -8.86 -4.26 -7.42
CA ILE A 143 -9.72 -4.68 -6.30
C ILE A 143 -11.00 -5.34 -6.81
N MET A 144 -11.67 -4.73 -7.77
CA MET A 144 -12.97 -5.21 -8.28
C MET A 144 -12.86 -6.37 -9.26
N ASN A 145 -11.63 -6.80 -9.61
CA ASN A 145 -11.42 -7.91 -10.52
C ASN A 145 -12.03 -9.19 -9.94
N LYS A 146 -12.89 -9.85 -10.74
CA LYS A 146 -13.56 -11.11 -10.38
C LYS A 146 -12.75 -12.35 -10.70
N ASP A 147 -11.70 -12.19 -11.50
CA ASP A 147 -10.77 -13.27 -11.78
C ASP A 147 -9.73 -13.37 -10.66
N PHE A 148 -9.29 -14.59 -10.38
CA PHE A 148 -8.19 -14.83 -9.44
C PHE A 148 -6.90 -14.19 -9.97
N PRO A 149 -6.15 -13.46 -9.12
CA PRO A 149 -6.32 -13.15 -7.70
C PRO A 149 -6.86 -11.73 -7.44
N GLY A 150 -8.09 -11.44 -7.80
CA GLY A 150 -8.79 -10.20 -7.44
C GLY A 150 -9.65 -10.36 -6.19
N TYR A 151 -9.96 -9.26 -5.48
CA TYR A 151 -10.89 -9.33 -4.34
C TYR A 151 -12.33 -9.63 -4.77
N GLY A 152 -12.73 -9.20 -5.97
CA GLY A 152 -14.02 -9.57 -6.54
C GLY A 152 -14.20 -11.09 -6.66
N HIS A 153 -13.10 -11.84 -6.82
CA HIS A 153 -13.11 -13.30 -6.85
C HIS A 153 -13.66 -13.90 -5.53
N PHE A 154 -13.34 -13.32 -4.38
CA PHE A 154 -13.85 -13.82 -3.10
C PHE A 154 -15.39 -13.78 -3.03
N LEU A 155 -16.00 -12.78 -3.66
CA LEU A 155 -17.47 -12.71 -3.75
C LEU A 155 -18.06 -13.76 -4.70
N GLU A 156 -17.36 -14.10 -5.78
CA GLU A 156 -17.80 -15.13 -6.74
C GLU A 156 -17.75 -16.56 -6.13
N ILE A 157 -16.90 -16.78 -5.14
CA ILE A 157 -16.78 -18.07 -4.43
C ILE A 157 -17.46 -18.09 -3.07
N ASP A 158 -18.34 -17.10 -2.80
CA ASP A 158 -19.13 -16.97 -1.55
C ASP A 158 -18.28 -16.90 -0.25
N GLU A 159 -17.05 -16.35 -0.34
CA GLU A 159 -16.27 -16.07 0.87
C GLU A 159 -16.93 -14.96 1.70
N THR A 160 -17.09 -15.21 2.98
CA THR A 160 -17.77 -14.30 3.93
C THR A 160 -16.80 -13.47 4.77
N ALA A 161 -15.51 -13.79 4.72
CA ALA A 161 -14.43 -13.07 5.39
C ALA A 161 -13.17 -13.14 4.52
N LEU A 162 -12.18 -12.29 4.81
CA LEU A 162 -10.91 -12.31 4.06
C LEU A 162 -10.08 -13.53 4.45
N PRO A 163 -9.57 -14.29 3.49
CA PRO A 163 -8.59 -15.35 3.78
C PRO A 163 -7.22 -14.75 4.09
N GLU A 164 -6.33 -15.57 4.64
CA GLU A 164 -4.95 -15.18 4.94
C GLU A 164 -4.14 -14.86 3.69
N MET A 165 -4.43 -15.54 2.58
CA MET A 165 -3.68 -15.45 1.34
C MET A 165 -4.56 -15.67 0.11
N PHE A 166 -4.09 -15.21 -1.04
CA PHE A 166 -4.69 -15.56 -2.33
C PHE A 166 -4.20 -16.94 -2.77
N MET A 167 -5.07 -17.95 -2.69
CA MET A 167 -4.82 -19.31 -3.23
C MET A 167 -5.90 -19.65 -4.26
N ALA A 168 -5.51 -20.38 -5.31
CA ALA A 168 -6.46 -20.80 -6.34
C ALA A 168 -7.49 -21.79 -5.80
N ASP A 169 -7.09 -22.65 -4.87
CA ASP A 169 -8.00 -23.48 -4.08
C ASP A 169 -8.24 -22.77 -2.73
N PRO A 170 -9.47 -22.30 -2.44
CA PRO A 170 -9.77 -21.63 -1.17
C PRO A 170 -9.44 -22.48 0.06
N TYR A 171 -9.54 -23.81 -0.02
CA TYR A 171 -9.21 -24.70 1.08
C TYR A 171 -7.72 -24.71 1.46
N GLU A 172 -6.86 -24.19 0.58
CA GLU A 172 -5.42 -24.03 0.83
C GLU A 172 -5.06 -22.64 1.41
N ALA A 173 -6.03 -21.76 1.56
CA ALA A 173 -5.80 -20.36 1.97
C ALA A 173 -5.38 -20.17 3.45
N GLY A 174 -5.21 -21.23 4.20
CA GLY A 174 -4.88 -21.16 5.63
C GLY A 174 -6.07 -20.70 6.47
N SER A 175 -6.01 -19.55 7.13
CA SER A 175 -7.14 -18.97 7.83
C SER A 175 -8.13 -18.33 6.87
N HIS A 176 -9.44 -18.59 7.05
CA HIS A 176 -10.53 -17.94 6.35
C HIS A 176 -11.13 -16.75 7.14
N ASN A 177 -10.41 -16.22 8.09
CA ASN A 177 -10.76 -15.00 8.81
C ASN A 177 -9.48 -14.29 9.25
N HIS A 178 -8.85 -13.58 8.30
CA HIS A 178 -7.55 -12.96 8.50
C HIS A 178 -7.51 -11.53 7.94
N HIS A 179 -6.80 -10.64 8.63
CA HIS A 179 -6.77 -9.22 8.27
C HIS A 179 -5.66 -8.82 7.28
N PHE A 180 -4.76 -9.72 6.90
CA PHE A 180 -3.59 -9.39 6.07
C PHE A 180 -3.95 -8.72 4.75
N LEU A 181 -5.03 -9.15 4.12
CA LEU A 181 -5.50 -8.58 2.86
C LEU A 181 -6.44 -7.37 3.06
N GLY A 182 -6.60 -6.85 4.29
CA GLY A 182 -7.62 -5.87 4.64
C GLY A 182 -7.28 -4.40 4.33
N ASP A 183 -6.07 -4.07 3.86
CA ASP A 183 -5.64 -2.67 3.68
C ASP A 183 -6.46 -1.90 2.61
N TYR A 184 -7.12 -2.59 1.69
CA TYR A 184 -8.02 -1.96 0.73
C TYR A 184 -9.15 -1.17 1.42
N MET A 185 -9.57 -1.56 2.63
CA MET A 185 -10.57 -0.80 3.41
C MET A 185 -10.03 0.56 3.85
N ARG A 186 -8.75 0.61 4.29
CA ARG A 186 -8.06 1.88 4.58
C ARG A 186 -7.96 2.72 3.31
N TRP A 187 -7.64 2.10 2.18
CA TRP A 187 -7.58 2.78 0.90
C TRP A 187 -8.96 3.34 0.48
N PHE A 188 -10.07 2.62 0.72
CA PHE A 188 -11.42 3.13 0.48
C PHE A 188 -11.71 4.39 1.29
N VAL A 189 -11.39 4.38 2.56
CA VAL A 189 -11.57 5.56 3.42
C VAL A 189 -10.74 6.75 2.92
N PHE A 190 -9.47 6.51 2.60
CA PHE A 190 -8.54 7.60 2.23
C PHE A 190 -8.75 8.10 0.80
N ASN A 191 -9.13 7.24 -0.12
CA ASN A 191 -9.19 7.61 -1.54
C ASN A 191 -10.62 7.72 -2.07
N ILE A 192 -11.53 6.81 -1.73
CA ILE A 192 -12.92 6.86 -2.21
C ILE A 192 -13.72 7.88 -1.38
N ALA A 193 -13.76 7.73 -0.09
CA ALA A 193 -14.38 8.76 0.77
C ALA A 193 -13.52 10.04 0.81
N GLY A 194 -12.22 9.91 0.57
CA GLY A 194 -11.27 11.02 0.47
C GLY A 194 -10.81 11.57 1.81
N MET A 195 -10.92 10.80 2.89
CA MET A 195 -10.62 11.23 4.26
C MET A 195 -9.15 10.92 4.61
N GLU A 196 -8.24 11.87 4.40
CA GLU A 196 -6.84 11.78 4.80
C GLU A 196 -6.64 12.33 6.22
N ILE A 197 -6.27 11.46 7.15
CA ILE A 197 -5.95 11.85 8.53
C ILE A 197 -4.51 12.38 8.55
N VAL A 198 -4.36 13.68 8.81
CA VAL A 198 -3.06 14.37 8.84
C VAL A 198 -2.41 14.26 10.22
N ASP A 199 -3.19 14.52 11.27
CA ASP A 199 -2.79 14.42 12.68
C ASP A 199 -4.01 14.16 13.58
N SER A 200 -3.82 14.23 14.90
CA SER A 200 -4.89 13.98 15.88
C SER A 200 -6.09 14.91 15.78
N ASN A 201 -5.97 16.05 15.09
CA ASN A 201 -6.98 17.11 15.04
C ASN A 201 -7.31 17.57 13.62
N THR A 202 -6.61 17.06 12.60
CA THR A 202 -6.70 17.55 11.23
C THR A 202 -7.02 16.42 10.26
N VAL A 203 -8.09 16.60 9.50
CA VAL A 203 -8.46 15.74 8.38
C VAL A 203 -8.55 16.59 7.12
N LYS A 204 -7.91 16.17 6.06
CA LYS A 204 -8.14 16.69 4.71
C LYS A 204 -9.19 15.83 4.01
N VAL A 205 -10.06 16.46 3.22
CA VAL A 205 -11.08 15.76 2.45
C VAL A 205 -10.87 16.01 0.97
N ALA A 206 -10.49 14.98 0.23
CA ALA A 206 -10.19 15.04 -1.19
C ALA A 206 -10.49 13.70 -1.90
N PRO A 207 -11.77 13.34 -2.11
CA PRO A 207 -12.13 12.09 -2.76
C PRO A 207 -11.62 12.03 -4.20
N LYS A 208 -10.97 10.91 -4.55
CA LYS A 208 -10.46 10.66 -5.90
C LYS A 208 -11.61 10.44 -6.88
N ASP A 209 -11.36 10.78 -8.15
CA ASP A 209 -12.29 10.46 -9.22
C ASP A 209 -12.05 9.04 -9.72
N ILE A 210 -13.08 8.20 -9.53
CA ILE A 210 -13.08 6.81 -10.00
C ILE A 210 -14.39 6.59 -10.74
N GLU A 211 -14.30 6.10 -11.96
CA GLU A 211 -15.46 5.81 -12.79
C GLU A 211 -16.31 4.69 -12.15
N GLY A 212 -17.62 4.86 -12.18
CA GLY A 212 -18.58 3.89 -11.61
C GLY A 212 -18.79 4.03 -10.10
N ILE A 213 -18.18 5.04 -9.45
CA ILE A 213 -18.48 5.37 -8.05
C ILE A 213 -19.19 6.72 -8.02
N ASP A 214 -20.46 6.69 -7.60
CA ASP A 214 -21.34 7.87 -7.59
C ASP A 214 -21.60 8.42 -6.18
N PHE A 215 -21.23 7.68 -5.15
CA PHE A 215 -21.33 8.11 -3.75
C PHE A 215 -20.32 7.40 -2.87
N ALA A 216 -19.98 8.01 -1.74
CA ALA A 216 -19.30 7.35 -0.64
C ALA A 216 -19.69 8.00 0.68
N GLU A 217 -19.60 7.19 1.74
CA GLU A 217 -19.79 7.64 3.11
C GLU A 217 -18.74 6.91 3.98
N ALA A 218 -18.06 7.66 4.85
CA ALA A 218 -17.13 7.10 5.82
C ALA A 218 -17.09 7.97 7.08
N TRP A 219 -16.68 7.38 8.18
CA TRP A 219 -16.43 8.10 9.42
C TRP A 219 -15.18 7.55 10.12
N TYR A 220 -14.60 8.39 10.95
CA TYR A 220 -13.44 8.03 11.77
C TYR A 220 -13.50 8.74 13.12
N GLU A 221 -13.11 8.00 14.18
CA GLU A 221 -12.97 8.56 15.53
C GLU A 221 -11.53 9.06 15.73
N LEU A 222 -11.39 10.34 15.96
CA LEU A 222 -10.14 10.98 16.35
C LEU A 222 -10.15 11.25 17.86
N PRO A 223 -9.00 11.51 18.50
CA PRO A 223 -8.95 11.92 19.90
C PRO A 223 -9.78 13.17 20.19
N CYS A 224 -9.95 14.08 19.22
CA CYS A 224 -10.74 15.31 19.33
C CYS A 224 -12.23 15.13 19.02
N GLY A 225 -12.67 13.97 18.52
CA GLY A 225 -14.07 13.70 18.16
C GLY A 225 -14.21 12.94 16.85
N ARG A 226 -15.46 12.75 16.43
CA ARG A 226 -15.82 12.00 15.22
C ARG A 226 -15.88 12.90 13.99
N VAL A 227 -15.26 12.47 12.90
CA VAL A 227 -15.37 13.09 11.59
C VAL A 227 -16.15 12.16 10.67
N GLU A 228 -17.18 12.70 10.03
CA GLU A 228 -18.00 12.00 9.02
C GLU A 228 -17.84 12.72 7.69
N VAL A 229 -17.59 11.96 6.62
CA VAL A 229 -17.52 12.45 5.25
C VAL A 229 -18.52 11.68 4.41
N SER A 230 -19.34 12.40 3.65
CA SER A 230 -20.19 11.82 2.63
C SER A 230 -20.15 12.66 1.36
N TRP A 231 -20.25 12.01 0.21
CA TRP A 231 -20.41 12.73 -1.04
C TRP A 231 -21.27 11.94 -2.04
N THR A 232 -21.91 12.68 -2.92
CA THR A 232 -22.66 12.14 -4.07
C THR A 232 -22.22 12.86 -5.34
N ARG A 233 -22.34 12.18 -6.48
CA ARG A 233 -22.05 12.75 -7.81
C ARG A 233 -23.34 13.14 -8.50
N ASP A 234 -23.39 14.36 -9.05
CA ASP A 234 -24.51 14.79 -9.87
C ASP A 234 -24.39 14.29 -11.34
N ALA A 235 -25.39 14.59 -12.16
CA ALA A 235 -25.44 14.20 -13.57
C ALA A 235 -24.33 14.84 -14.42
N GLU A 236 -23.77 15.97 -13.97
CA GLU A 236 -22.67 16.69 -14.58
C GLU A 236 -21.30 16.18 -14.12
N GLY A 237 -21.27 15.16 -13.22
CA GLY A 237 -20.05 14.54 -12.70
C GLY A 237 -19.41 15.27 -11.53
N LYS A 238 -20.03 16.34 -11.01
CA LYS A 238 -19.53 17.11 -9.88
C LYS A 238 -19.90 16.44 -8.57
N LYS A 239 -18.95 16.43 -7.61
CA LYS A 239 -19.18 15.90 -6.26
C LYS A 239 -19.75 16.97 -5.33
N ASP A 240 -20.86 16.67 -4.67
CA ASP A 240 -21.38 17.39 -3.50
C ASP A 240 -20.82 16.72 -2.23
N ILE A 241 -19.86 17.39 -1.57
CA ILE A 241 -19.13 16.82 -0.44
C ILE A 241 -19.62 17.46 0.85
N LYS A 242 -19.99 16.63 1.83
CA LYS A 242 -20.38 17.04 3.18
C LYS A 242 -19.42 16.50 4.21
N VAL A 243 -18.97 17.36 5.12
CA VAL A 243 -18.09 17.02 6.23
C VAL A 243 -18.77 17.44 7.52
N VAL A 244 -18.87 16.54 8.48
CA VAL A 244 -19.43 16.79 9.80
C VAL A 244 -18.41 16.40 10.86
N CYS A 245 -18.11 17.32 11.78
CA CYS A 245 -17.27 17.07 12.96
C CYS A 245 -18.15 17.12 14.21
N ARG A 246 -18.05 16.12 15.08
CA ARG A 246 -18.81 16.00 16.33
C ARG A 246 -17.91 15.74 17.52
#